data_99e7c9a770be05b5a12bee49edf64b2f
#
_entry.id   99e7c9a770be05b5a12bee49edf64b2f
#
_cell.length_a   1.000
_cell.length_b   1.000
_cell.length_c   1.000
_cell.angle_alpha   90.00
_cell.angle_beta   90.00
_cell.angle_gamma   90.00
#
_symmetry.space_group_name_H-M   'P 1'
#
loop_
_entity.id
_entity.type
_entity.pdbx_description
1 polymer ?
#
loop_
_entity_poly.entity_id
_entity_poly.type
_entity_poly.pdbx_seq_one_letter_code
_entity_poly.pdbx_strand_id
1 'polypeptide(L)'
;MKFVIIGGVAGGMSAATRLRRLQEDAEIVVFEKGPNVSFANCGLPYYLSGEIDEREKLLIQTPESLAARFRLDVRVDHEVTAIFPETKEVEVSHGGESRKETYDALLLSPGAKPFIPEITGLSEAKNVFTVRNVPDVDAIMEKLEEQPRKAVVIGAGFIGIEVAENLKKRGLDVTIVERTPQVVPTLDEEMASFIQKELENNDVQVLTNCAVTSFEEQGNMLRLENGEMLESDLTILSVGVQPDSRLAEMAGLTLGLRGGIVVDEHYQTSDPAIFAVGDAIVVKHQITKKPALISLASPANRQGRQAADNMAGRPRLNQGSLGTAIVRAFGQTAASTGITERQAKKAGLSFQVLHASGKDHAGYYPSATDLLLKLIFHPETGEIYGAQGIGQKGVDKRIDILATAIKGHLTVFDLPELELTYAPPFGSAKDPVNMLGYIAMNVIEGLSEMIQWHELPEELAHGKQLLDVRNKEELQKGYFPKASHIPLSELRQRLDELDKEQEYIVSCHSGLRSYLAERILKQAGFTVKNLDGAFSLYQAVRPDELCYPQG
;
A
#
# COMPACT_ATOMS: atom_id res chain seq x y z
N MET A 1 7.19 -8.76 -38.93
CA MET A 1 7.22 -7.63 -37.98
C MET A 1 8.10 -8.03 -36.82
N LYS A 2 8.99 -7.14 -36.41
CA LYS A 2 9.95 -7.38 -35.33
C LYS A 2 9.63 -6.51 -34.14
N PHE A 3 9.36 -7.14 -33.02
CA PHE A 3 9.13 -6.49 -31.72
C PHE A 3 10.36 -6.64 -30.84
N VAL A 4 10.85 -5.55 -30.30
CA VAL A 4 11.90 -5.54 -29.29
C VAL A 4 11.30 -5.08 -27.96
N ILE A 5 11.62 -5.78 -26.87
CA ILE A 5 11.14 -5.50 -25.54
C ILE A 5 12.35 -5.35 -24.62
N ILE A 6 12.42 -4.25 -23.88
CA ILE A 6 13.45 -3.97 -22.89
C ILE A 6 12.87 -4.15 -21.49
N GLY A 7 13.39 -5.15 -20.76
CA GLY A 7 12.94 -5.58 -19.44
C GLY A 7 12.07 -6.83 -19.48
N GLY A 8 12.54 -7.86 -18.81
CA GLY A 8 12.02 -9.23 -18.87
C GLY A 8 11.19 -9.67 -17.68
N VAL A 9 10.50 -8.74 -16.96
CA VAL A 9 9.68 -9.10 -15.80
C VAL A 9 8.19 -8.85 -16.09
N ALA A 10 7.43 -8.25 -15.20
CA ALA A 10 5.96 -8.17 -15.24
C ALA A 10 5.39 -7.63 -16.56
N GLY A 11 5.66 -6.36 -16.87
CA GLY A 11 5.10 -5.69 -18.06
C GLY A 11 5.63 -6.26 -19.36
N GLY A 12 6.97 -6.42 -19.45
CA GLY A 12 7.63 -6.90 -20.66
C GLY A 12 7.24 -8.32 -21.02
N MET A 13 7.23 -9.25 -20.07
CA MET A 13 6.87 -10.64 -20.33
C MET A 13 5.38 -10.83 -20.61
N SER A 14 4.52 -10.05 -19.95
CA SER A 14 3.09 -10.01 -20.28
C SER A 14 2.85 -9.53 -21.72
N ALA A 15 3.63 -8.55 -22.18
CA ALA A 15 3.57 -8.07 -23.55
C ALA A 15 4.13 -9.11 -24.54
N ALA A 16 5.32 -9.65 -24.29
CA ALA A 16 5.97 -10.63 -25.18
C ALA A 16 5.07 -11.85 -25.45
N THR A 17 4.55 -12.46 -24.39
CA THR A 17 3.66 -13.62 -24.50
C THR A 17 2.31 -13.26 -25.15
N ARG A 18 1.83 -12.03 -24.98
CA ARG A 18 0.61 -11.54 -25.64
C ARG A 18 0.84 -11.32 -27.13
N LEU A 19 1.95 -10.69 -27.52
CA LEU A 19 2.31 -10.46 -28.92
C LEU A 19 2.39 -11.77 -29.69
N ARG A 20 3.03 -12.81 -29.14
CA ARG A 20 3.08 -14.14 -29.78
C ARG A 20 1.69 -14.70 -30.05
N ARG A 21 0.76 -14.58 -29.09
CA ARG A 21 -0.63 -15.05 -29.28
C ARG A 21 -1.43 -14.21 -30.29
N LEU A 22 -0.95 -13.02 -30.65
CA LEU A 22 -1.58 -12.16 -31.66
C LEU A 22 -0.96 -12.30 -33.03
N GLN A 23 0.35 -12.58 -33.09
CA GLN A 23 1.15 -12.65 -34.30
C GLN A 23 2.15 -13.80 -34.21
N GLU A 24 1.73 -14.98 -34.67
CA GLU A 24 2.52 -16.23 -34.55
C GLU A 24 3.86 -16.16 -35.30
N ASP A 25 3.93 -15.43 -36.41
CA ASP A 25 5.12 -15.35 -37.26
C ASP A 25 6.00 -14.12 -36.95
N ALA A 26 5.66 -13.31 -35.92
CA ALA A 26 6.47 -12.16 -35.55
C ALA A 26 7.81 -12.59 -34.93
N GLU A 27 8.86 -11.84 -35.19
CA GLU A 27 10.10 -11.92 -34.43
C GLU A 27 9.92 -11.11 -33.13
N ILE A 28 10.12 -11.77 -31.98
CA ILE A 28 9.96 -11.14 -30.66
C ILE A 28 11.23 -11.36 -29.87
N VAL A 29 11.96 -10.28 -29.60
CA VAL A 29 13.21 -10.30 -28.85
C VAL A 29 13.01 -9.56 -27.53
N VAL A 30 13.44 -10.18 -26.45
CA VAL A 30 13.40 -9.59 -25.10
C VAL A 30 14.82 -9.46 -24.57
N PHE A 31 15.22 -8.25 -24.22
CA PHE A 31 16.49 -7.95 -23.56
C PHE A 31 16.27 -7.72 -22.07
N GLU A 32 16.98 -8.49 -21.25
CA GLU A 32 17.03 -8.34 -19.80
C GLU A 32 18.48 -8.17 -19.37
N LYS A 33 18.75 -7.08 -18.61
CA LYS A 33 20.12 -6.78 -18.15
C LYS A 33 20.61 -7.72 -17.05
N GLY A 34 19.68 -8.28 -16.28
CA GLY A 34 19.99 -9.24 -15.24
C GLY A 34 20.00 -10.69 -15.73
N PRO A 35 20.43 -11.62 -14.86
CA PRO A 35 20.50 -13.05 -15.20
C PRO A 35 19.14 -13.75 -15.18
N ASN A 36 18.08 -13.12 -14.70
CA ASN A 36 16.79 -13.75 -14.49
C ASN A 36 15.66 -12.97 -15.17
N VAL A 37 14.75 -13.69 -15.81
CA VAL A 37 13.50 -13.18 -16.35
C VAL A 37 12.31 -13.73 -15.58
N SER A 38 11.17 -13.08 -15.65
CA SER A 38 9.89 -13.60 -15.13
C SER A 38 10.00 -14.15 -13.70
N PHE A 39 10.70 -13.47 -12.83
CA PHE A 39 10.85 -13.87 -11.43
C PHE A 39 9.80 -13.23 -10.52
N ALA A 40 9.56 -13.87 -9.37
CA ALA A 40 8.60 -13.46 -8.35
C ALA A 40 9.15 -12.28 -7.51
N ASN A 41 9.12 -11.06 -8.05
CA ASN A 41 9.66 -9.87 -7.39
C ASN A 41 9.07 -9.66 -5.98
N CYS A 42 7.75 -9.81 -5.84
CA CYS A 42 7.06 -9.71 -4.54
C CYS A 42 7.34 -10.91 -3.61
N GLY A 43 7.98 -11.96 -4.09
CA GLY A 43 8.39 -13.13 -3.30
C GLY A 43 9.73 -12.94 -2.59
N LEU A 44 10.53 -11.97 -3.02
CA LEU A 44 11.89 -11.77 -2.53
C LEU A 44 11.99 -11.59 -1.00
N PRO A 45 11.16 -10.75 -0.34
CA PRO A 45 11.19 -10.64 1.12
C PRO A 45 10.87 -11.96 1.84
N TYR A 46 9.93 -12.75 1.33
CA TYR A 46 9.49 -14.02 1.94
C TYR A 46 10.53 -15.15 1.79
N TYR A 47 11.41 -15.05 0.81
CA TYR A 47 12.56 -15.94 0.69
C TYR A 47 13.59 -15.68 1.79
N LEU A 48 13.76 -14.44 2.25
CA LEU A 48 14.67 -14.11 3.35
C LEU A 48 14.35 -14.88 4.64
N SER A 49 13.08 -15.09 4.97
CA SER A 49 12.69 -15.87 6.16
C SER A 49 12.70 -17.38 5.95
N GLY A 50 12.72 -17.85 4.70
CA GLY A 50 12.49 -19.26 4.33
C GLY A 50 11.00 -19.63 4.26
N GLU A 51 10.08 -18.65 4.27
CA GLU A 51 8.65 -18.89 3.99
C GLU A 51 8.49 -19.36 2.54
N ILE A 52 9.29 -18.80 1.61
CA ILE A 52 9.62 -19.41 0.34
C ILE A 52 10.95 -20.13 0.56
N ASP A 53 10.94 -21.43 0.59
CA ASP A 53 12.04 -22.29 1.06
C ASP A 53 13.08 -22.62 -0.01
N GLU A 54 12.73 -22.53 -1.29
CA GLU A 54 13.59 -22.85 -2.44
C GLU A 54 13.76 -21.62 -3.33
N ARG A 55 15.02 -21.28 -3.66
CA ARG A 55 15.35 -20.16 -4.54
C ARG A 55 14.71 -20.28 -5.92
N GLU A 56 14.63 -21.49 -6.44
CA GLU A 56 14.05 -21.82 -7.75
C GLU A 56 12.56 -21.47 -7.84
N LYS A 57 11.84 -21.44 -6.72
CA LYS A 57 10.43 -20.99 -6.66
C LYS A 57 10.26 -19.50 -6.97
N LEU A 58 11.33 -18.73 -6.86
CA LEU A 58 11.35 -17.34 -7.31
C LEU A 58 11.42 -17.21 -8.84
N LEU A 59 11.95 -18.24 -9.53
CA LEU A 59 12.15 -18.24 -10.98
C LEU A 59 10.94 -18.86 -11.68
N ILE A 60 9.94 -18.03 -12.01
CA ILE A 60 8.65 -18.49 -12.55
C ILE A 60 8.82 -19.08 -13.96
N GLN A 61 9.67 -18.47 -14.80
CA GLN A 61 9.97 -18.95 -16.14
C GLN A 61 11.47 -18.74 -16.44
N THR A 62 12.01 -19.57 -17.34
CA THR A 62 13.37 -19.45 -17.86
C THR A 62 13.35 -19.07 -19.35
N PRO A 63 14.45 -18.55 -19.91
CA PRO A 63 14.56 -18.29 -21.36
C PRO A 63 14.20 -19.51 -22.20
N GLU A 64 14.65 -20.70 -21.80
CA GLU A 64 14.40 -21.98 -22.52
C GLU A 64 12.90 -22.32 -22.50
N SER A 65 12.23 -22.19 -21.33
CA SER A 65 10.81 -22.45 -21.21
C SER A 65 9.96 -21.50 -22.04
N LEU A 66 10.38 -20.22 -22.09
CA LEU A 66 9.74 -19.17 -22.89
C LEU A 66 9.97 -19.38 -24.40
N ALA A 67 11.17 -19.81 -24.80
CA ALA A 67 11.47 -20.16 -26.18
C ALA A 67 10.63 -21.37 -26.62
N ALA A 68 10.61 -22.44 -25.83
CA ALA A 68 9.87 -23.67 -26.16
C ALA A 68 8.34 -23.44 -26.22
N ARG A 69 7.79 -22.66 -25.28
CA ARG A 69 6.34 -22.48 -25.17
C ARG A 69 5.79 -21.34 -26.05
N PHE A 70 6.57 -20.27 -26.23
CA PHE A 70 6.12 -19.06 -26.91
C PHE A 70 7.02 -18.62 -28.07
N ARG A 71 8.05 -19.38 -28.42
CA ARG A 71 9.01 -19.03 -29.50
C ARG A 71 9.56 -17.60 -29.33
N LEU A 72 9.87 -17.21 -28.07
CA LEU A 72 10.48 -15.92 -27.74
C LEU A 72 12.01 -16.05 -27.76
N ASP A 73 12.69 -15.05 -28.32
CA ASP A 73 14.14 -14.88 -28.20
C ASP A 73 14.40 -14.02 -26.94
N VAL A 74 14.64 -14.68 -25.81
CA VAL A 74 14.87 -14.01 -24.52
C VAL A 74 16.35 -14.06 -24.20
N ARG A 75 16.97 -12.89 -24.13
CA ARG A 75 18.40 -12.69 -23.91
C ARG A 75 18.65 -12.05 -22.57
N VAL A 76 19.06 -12.85 -21.57
CA VAL A 76 19.50 -12.41 -20.25
C VAL A 76 20.96 -11.94 -20.32
N ASP A 77 21.39 -11.14 -19.30
CA ASP A 77 22.72 -10.51 -19.27
C ASP A 77 23.03 -9.65 -20.50
N HIS A 78 21.97 -9.14 -21.14
CA HIS A 78 22.05 -8.26 -22.29
C HIS A 78 21.48 -6.88 -21.94
N GLU A 79 22.36 -5.93 -21.68
CA GLU A 79 21.95 -4.56 -21.35
C GLU A 79 21.77 -3.73 -22.63
N VAL A 80 20.56 -3.17 -22.80
CA VAL A 80 20.35 -2.12 -23.80
C VAL A 80 20.95 -0.83 -23.24
N THR A 81 21.92 -0.27 -23.98
CA THR A 81 22.69 0.90 -23.56
C THR A 81 22.23 2.19 -24.23
N ALA A 82 21.67 2.10 -25.44
CA ALA A 82 21.14 3.25 -26.18
C ALA A 82 19.95 2.85 -27.08
N ILE A 83 19.12 3.83 -27.41
CA ILE A 83 18.02 3.74 -28.36
C ILE A 83 18.23 4.84 -29.43
N PHE A 84 18.11 4.47 -30.70
CA PHE A 84 18.20 5.36 -31.85
C PHE A 84 16.85 5.38 -32.57
N PRO A 85 15.91 6.28 -32.17
CA PRO A 85 14.56 6.31 -32.74
C PRO A 85 14.55 6.52 -34.28
N GLU A 86 15.42 7.39 -34.79
CA GLU A 86 15.49 7.73 -36.20
C GLU A 86 15.81 6.53 -37.11
N THR A 87 16.68 5.60 -36.63
CA THR A 87 17.05 4.39 -37.38
C THR A 87 16.28 3.15 -36.90
N LYS A 88 15.45 3.30 -35.89
CA LYS A 88 14.75 2.20 -35.21
C LYS A 88 15.69 1.08 -34.77
N GLU A 89 16.75 1.44 -34.07
CA GLU A 89 17.76 0.54 -33.57
C GLU A 89 17.93 0.71 -32.05
N VAL A 90 18.30 -0.36 -31.38
CA VAL A 90 18.83 -0.34 -30.02
C VAL A 90 20.27 -0.84 -30.01
N GLU A 91 21.10 -0.27 -29.16
CA GLU A 91 22.44 -0.79 -28.90
C GLU A 91 22.37 -1.70 -27.66
N VAL A 92 22.96 -2.88 -27.79
CA VAL A 92 22.92 -3.93 -26.77
C VAL A 92 24.33 -4.33 -26.42
N SER A 93 24.68 -4.29 -25.14
CA SER A 93 25.96 -4.76 -24.58
C SER A 93 25.83 -6.12 -23.93
N HIS A 94 26.75 -7.03 -24.24
CA HIS A 94 26.88 -8.33 -23.61
C HIS A 94 28.34 -8.79 -23.62
N GLY A 95 28.87 -9.21 -22.47
CA GLY A 95 30.26 -9.70 -22.38
C GLY A 95 31.35 -8.68 -22.79
N GLY A 96 31.06 -7.38 -22.73
CA GLY A 96 31.96 -6.31 -23.18
C GLY A 96 31.88 -5.97 -24.67
N GLU A 97 31.06 -6.68 -25.43
CA GLU A 97 30.78 -6.39 -26.85
C GLU A 97 29.46 -5.64 -27.00
N SER A 98 29.42 -4.65 -27.91
CA SER A 98 28.19 -3.95 -28.28
C SER A 98 27.75 -4.31 -29.69
N ARG A 99 26.46 -4.48 -29.89
CA ARG A 99 25.84 -4.72 -31.20
C ARG A 99 24.51 -3.98 -31.31
N LYS A 100 24.11 -3.71 -32.55
CA LYS A 100 22.82 -3.09 -32.83
C LYS A 100 21.76 -4.14 -33.16
N GLU A 101 20.53 -3.88 -32.70
CA GLU A 101 19.34 -4.67 -33.00
C GLU A 101 18.26 -3.75 -33.55
N THR A 102 17.63 -4.09 -34.66
CA THR A 102 16.56 -3.31 -35.27
C THR A 102 15.19 -3.69 -34.74
N TYR A 103 14.22 -2.77 -34.82
CA TYR A 103 12.83 -3.04 -34.44
C TYR A 103 11.83 -2.36 -35.38
N ASP A 104 10.65 -2.94 -35.54
CA ASP A 104 9.48 -2.28 -36.09
C ASP A 104 8.71 -1.51 -35.01
N ALA A 105 8.59 -2.11 -33.83
CA ALA A 105 8.06 -1.47 -32.62
C ALA A 105 8.86 -1.90 -31.37
N LEU A 106 9.08 -0.93 -30.49
CA LEU A 106 9.86 -1.09 -29.26
C LEU A 106 8.95 -0.94 -28.02
N LEU A 107 9.10 -1.81 -27.03
CA LEU A 107 8.47 -1.67 -25.73
C LEU A 107 9.51 -1.44 -24.63
N LEU A 108 9.38 -0.33 -23.90
CA LEU A 108 10.16 -0.04 -22.70
C LEU A 108 9.41 -0.55 -21.46
N SER A 109 9.99 -1.50 -20.76
CA SER A 109 9.50 -2.03 -19.49
C SER A 109 10.64 -2.15 -18.46
N PRO A 110 11.47 -1.11 -18.28
CA PRO A 110 12.67 -1.16 -17.43
C PRO A 110 12.30 -1.18 -15.93
N GLY A 111 11.06 -0.87 -15.59
CA GLY A 111 10.57 -0.79 -14.23
C GLY A 111 11.08 0.45 -13.48
N ALA A 112 11.30 0.28 -12.17
CA ALA A 112 11.87 1.28 -11.29
C ALA A 112 13.14 0.74 -10.63
N LYS A 113 14.04 1.63 -10.24
CA LYS A 113 15.24 1.30 -9.46
C LYS A 113 15.09 1.83 -8.03
N PRO A 114 15.74 1.20 -7.03
CA PRO A 114 15.80 1.73 -5.69
C PRO A 114 16.32 3.17 -5.69
N PHE A 115 15.70 4.02 -4.92
CA PHE A 115 16.24 5.35 -4.66
C PHE A 115 17.37 5.23 -3.64
N ILE A 116 18.57 5.66 -4.01
CA ILE A 116 19.74 5.70 -3.14
C ILE A 116 19.96 7.16 -2.72
N PRO A 117 19.67 7.52 -1.45
CA PRO A 117 19.90 8.88 -0.97
C PRO A 117 21.39 9.17 -0.80
N GLU A 118 21.73 10.44 -0.88
CA GLU A 118 23.07 10.91 -0.53
C GLU A 118 23.21 10.96 0.99
N ILE A 119 23.81 9.91 1.58
CA ILE A 119 24.10 9.82 3.00
C ILE A 119 25.61 9.68 3.16
N THR A 120 26.20 10.44 4.06
CA THR A 120 27.65 10.40 4.34
C THR A 120 28.08 8.97 4.71
N GLY A 121 29.15 8.46 4.08
CA GLY A 121 29.68 7.12 4.33
C GLY A 121 28.90 5.96 3.70
N LEU A 122 27.77 6.20 3.03
CA LEU A 122 27.00 5.13 2.39
C LEU A 122 27.78 4.39 1.29
N SER A 123 28.58 5.09 0.50
CA SER A 123 29.41 4.49 -0.56
C SER A 123 30.53 3.58 -0.03
N GLU A 124 30.89 3.73 1.24
CA GLU A 124 31.95 2.95 1.89
C GLU A 124 31.38 1.78 2.71
N ALA A 125 30.06 1.79 2.94
CA ALA A 125 29.37 0.77 3.71
C ALA A 125 29.28 -0.55 2.92
N LYS A 126 29.68 -1.66 3.58
CA LYS A 126 29.77 -3.00 2.95
C LYS A 126 28.59 -3.91 3.29
N ASN A 127 27.79 -3.51 4.26
CA ASN A 127 26.66 -4.29 4.79
C ASN A 127 25.29 -3.67 4.46
N VAL A 128 25.23 -2.81 3.44
CA VAL A 128 24.02 -2.13 3.01
C VAL A 128 23.52 -2.73 1.69
N PHE A 129 22.27 -3.14 1.68
CA PHE A 129 21.64 -3.84 0.56
C PHE A 129 20.30 -3.19 0.18
N THR A 130 19.86 -3.47 -1.04
CA THR A 130 18.49 -3.20 -1.50
C THR A 130 17.77 -4.53 -1.79
N VAL A 131 16.45 -4.49 -1.95
CA VAL A 131 15.66 -5.68 -2.33
C VAL A 131 14.90 -5.36 -3.60
N ARG A 132 15.49 -5.66 -4.75
CA ARG A 132 14.92 -5.34 -6.07
C ARG A 132 14.82 -6.54 -6.98
N ASN A 133 15.84 -7.41 -6.99
CA ASN A 133 15.95 -8.55 -7.90
C ASN A 133 16.52 -9.77 -7.17
N VAL A 134 16.66 -10.89 -7.88
CA VAL A 134 17.18 -12.15 -7.32
C VAL A 134 18.63 -12.01 -6.85
N PRO A 135 19.56 -11.41 -7.61
CA PRO A 135 20.92 -11.17 -7.13
C PRO A 135 21.00 -10.35 -5.83
N ASP A 136 20.14 -9.35 -5.64
CA ASP A 136 20.11 -8.58 -4.37
C ASP A 136 19.81 -9.50 -3.18
N VAL A 137 18.84 -10.39 -3.35
CA VAL A 137 18.43 -11.32 -2.27
C VAL A 137 19.48 -12.41 -2.07
N ASP A 138 20.12 -12.89 -3.13
CA ASP A 138 21.24 -13.83 -3.03
C ASP A 138 22.36 -13.25 -2.18
N ALA A 139 22.72 -11.97 -2.39
CA ALA A 139 23.73 -11.26 -1.59
C ALA A 139 23.30 -11.08 -0.11
N ILE A 140 22.03 -10.82 0.15
CA ILE A 140 21.50 -10.76 1.52
C ILE A 140 21.56 -12.14 2.18
N MET A 141 21.19 -13.21 1.44
CA MET A 141 21.26 -14.58 1.96
C MET A 141 22.69 -14.99 2.29
N GLU A 142 23.68 -14.65 1.45
CA GLU A 142 25.09 -14.85 1.74
C GLU A 142 25.50 -14.11 3.03
N LYS A 143 25.06 -12.85 3.21
CA LYS A 143 25.31 -12.10 4.45
C LYS A 143 24.67 -12.75 5.67
N LEU A 144 23.47 -13.35 5.52
CA LEU A 144 22.79 -14.07 6.61
C LEU A 144 23.54 -15.35 7.05
N GLU A 145 24.35 -15.96 6.19
CA GLU A 145 25.23 -17.08 6.56
C GLU A 145 26.33 -16.68 7.56
N GLU A 146 26.72 -15.41 7.59
CA GLU A 146 27.63 -14.86 8.59
C GLU A 146 27.01 -14.73 10.00
N GLN A 147 25.72 -15.06 10.16
CA GLN A 147 24.95 -15.00 11.41
C GLN A 147 24.88 -13.59 12.03
N PRO A 148 24.49 -12.57 11.26
CA PRO A 148 24.26 -11.22 11.78
C PRO A 148 23.21 -11.25 12.88
N ARG A 149 23.34 -10.34 13.86
CA ARG A 149 22.38 -10.25 14.98
C ARG A 149 21.47 -9.05 14.85
N LYS A 150 21.99 -7.92 14.40
CA LYS A 150 21.28 -6.64 14.33
C LYS A 150 21.06 -6.23 12.89
N ALA A 151 19.80 -5.98 12.55
CA ALA A 151 19.43 -5.46 11.25
C ALA A 151 18.75 -4.10 11.37
N VAL A 152 19.12 -3.16 10.51
CA VAL A 152 18.44 -1.88 10.36
C VAL A 152 17.75 -1.82 9.01
N VAL A 153 16.46 -1.50 9.00
CA VAL A 153 15.68 -1.26 7.78
C VAL A 153 15.40 0.24 7.69
N ILE A 154 15.93 0.89 6.68
CA ILE A 154 15.73 2.31 6.43
C ILE A 154 14.58 2.49 5.45
N GLY A 155 13.46 3.05 5.96
CA GLY A 155 12.21 3.23 5.23
C GLY A 155 11.14 2.19 5.60
N ALA A 156 9.97 2.67 6.01
CA ALA A 156 8.84 1.87 6.47
C ALA A 156 7.71 1.78 5.42
N GLY A 157 8.04 1.75 4.12
CA GLY A 157 7.11 1.42 3.04
C GLY A 157 6.82 -0.09 2.98
N PHE A 158 6.05 -0.55 2.00
CA PHE A 158 5.68 -1.97 1.86
C PHE A 158 6.90 -2.90 1.90
N ILE A 159 7.91 -2.62 1.09
CA ILE A 159 9.14 -3.45 1.03
C ILE A 159 9.83 -3.47 2.40
N GLY A 160 9.97 -2.30 3.06
CA GLY A 160 10.62 -2.21 4.36
C GLY A 160 9.90 -3.01 5.44
N ILE A 161 8.57 -2.95 5.49
CA ILE A 161 7.76 -3.72 6.44
C ILE A 161 7.90 -5.23 6.19
N GLU A 162 7.77 -5.68 4.93
CA GLU A 162 7.91 -7.09 4.58
C GLU A 162 9.32 -7.63 4.89
N VAL A 163 10.36 -6.84 4.59
CA VAL A 163 11.75 -7.23 4.90
C VAL A 163 11.97 -7.28 6.41
N ALA A 164 11.51 -6.27 7.17
CA ALA A 164 11.64 -6.24 8.63
C ALA A 164 10.97 -7.47 9.29
N GLU A 165 9.75 -7.80 8.88
CA GLU A 165 9.06 -9.01 9.32
C GLU A 165 9.90 -10.27 9.06
N ASN A 166 10.42 -10.41 7.83
CA ASN A 166 11.10 -11.62 7.43
C ASN A 166 12.52 -11.76 8.05
N LEU A 167 13.22 -10.65 8.29
CA LEU A 167 14.47 -10.65 9.07
C LEU A 167 14.21 -10.97 10.56
N LYS A 168 13.13 -10.44 11.15
CA LYS A 168 12.74 -10.77 12.51
C LYS A 168 12.40 -12.26 12.66
N LYS A 169 11.68 -12.85 11.70
CA LYS A 169 11.41 -14.30 11.64
C LYS A 169 12.69 -15.15 11.54
N ARG A 170 13.77 -14.61 10.97
CA ARG A 170 15.13 -15.23 10.98
C ARG A 170 15.83 -15.14 12.34
N GLY A 171 15.27 -14.37 13.29
CA GLY A 171 15.82 -14.23 14.64
C GLY A 171 16.74 -13.04 14.82
N LEU A 172 16.77 -12.07 13.89
CA LEU A 172 17.54 -10.85 14.06
C LEU A 172 16.81 -9.86 14.98
N ASP A 173 17.57 -9.02 15.67
CA ASP A 173 17.05 -7.81 16.29
C ASP A 173 16.89 -6.74 15.23
N VAL A 174 15.64 -6.35 14.96
CA VAL A 174 15.32 -5.47 13.83
C VAL A 174 14.88 -4.10 14.33
N THR A 175 15.50 -3.05 13.77
CA THR A 175 15.10 -1.66 13.94
C THR A 175 14.68 -1.08 12.59
N ILE A 176 13.49 -0.48 12.52
CA ILE A 176 13.03 0.31 11.38
C ILE A 176 13.31 1.79 11.68
N VAL A 177 13.94 2.48 10.73
CA VAL A 177 14.13 3.94 10.78
C VAL A 177 13.34 4.59 9.67
N GLU A 178 12.37 5.42 10.03
CA GLU A 178 11.46 6.10 9.09
C GLU A 178 11.48 7.62 9.32
N ARG A 179 11.74 8.37 8.25
CA ARG A 179 11.81 9.83 8.30
C ARG A 179 10.44 10.49 8.50
N THR A 180 9.39 9.86 8.03
CA THR A 180 8.01 10.35 8.16
C THR A 180 7.42 10.00 9.54
N PRO A 181 6.33 10.66 9.98
CA PRO A 181 5.76 10.41 11.30
C PRO A 181 5.09 9.03 11.46
N GLN A 182 4.94 8.26 10.39
CA GLN A 182 4.23 6.98 10.42
C GLN A 182 4.87 5.94 9.50
N VAL A 183 4.64 4.68 9.79
CA VAL A 183 4.90 3.56 8.88
C VAL A 183 3.84 3.51 7.77
N VAL A 184 4.07 2.75 6.70
CA VAL A 184 3.12 2.55 5.58
C VAL A 184 2.50 3.87 5.10
N PRO A 185 3.25 4.78 4.49
CA PRO A 185 2.79 6.14 4.16
C PRO A 185 1.65 6.21 3.11
N THR A 186 1.21 5.07 2.60
CA THR A 186 0.03 4.91 1.73
C THR A 186 -1.27 4.76 2.50
N LEU A 187 -1.21 4.62 3.83
CA LEU A 187 -2.35 4.66 4.74
C LEU A 187 -2.46 6.05 5.39
N ASP A 188 -3.62 6.35 5.97
CA ASP A 188 -3.78 7.47 6.89
C ASP A 188 -3.24 7.09 8.28
N GLU A 189 -2.95 8.10 9.12
CA GLU A 189 -2.20 7.95 10.38
C GLU A 189 -2.82 6.90 11.32
N GLU A 190 -4.13 6.98 11.53
CA GLU A 190 -4.83 6.08 12.43
C GLU A 190 -4.84 4.63 11.94
N MET A 191 -4.87 4.41 10.61
CA MET A 191 -4.80 3.07 10.05
C MET A 191 -3.37 2.51 10.12
N ALA A 192 -2.37 3.37 9.91
CA ALA A 192 -0.96 3.00 9.99
C ALA A 192 -0.53 2.62 11.43
N SER A 193 -1.14 3.24 12.45
CA SER A 193 -0.80 2.98 13.86
C SER A 193 -1.03 1.52 14.28
N PHE A 194 -2.01 0.84 13.69
CA PHE A 194 -2.22 -0.59 13.94
C PHE A 194 -1.06 -1.46 13.43
N ILE A 195 -0.49 -1.10 12.30
CA ILE A 195 0.69 -1.81 11.75
C ILE A 195 1.93 -1.51 12.57
N GLN A 196 2.14 -0.26 12.98
CA GLN A 196 3.25 0.09 13.86
C GLN A 196 3.18 -0.69 15.17
N LYS A 197 2.01 -0.72 15.81
CA LYS A 197 1.80 -1.48 17.04
C LYS A 197 2.02 -2.98 16.86
N GLU A 198 1.63 -3.55 15.72
CA GLU A 198 1.91 -4.97 15.42
C GLU A 198 3.40 -5.26 15.31
N LEU A 199 4.16 -4.36 14.66
CA LEU A 199 5.62 -4.46 14.59
C LEU A 199 6.25 -4.42 15.98
N GLU A 200 5.87 -3.44 16.81
CA GLU A 200 6.35 -3.27 18.18
C GLU A 200 5.98 -4.47 19.08
N ASN A 201 4.76 -5.02 18.94
CA ASN A 201 4.33 -6.22 19.66
C ASN A 201 5.12 -7.49 19.28
N ASN A 202 5.79 -7.47 18.12
CA ASN A 202 6.68 -8.53 17.67
C ASN A 202 8.16 -8.17 17.85
N ASP A 203 8.47 -7.26 18.80
CA ASP A 203 9.81 -6.85 19.17
C ASP A 203 10.62 -6.26 17.98
N VAL A 204 9.97 -5.57 17.06
CA VAL A 204 10.61 -4.70 16.06
C VAL A 204 10.63 -3.28 16.60
N GLN A 205 11.80 -2.70 16.76
CA GLN A 205 11.93 -1.30 17.16
C GLN A 205 11.54 -0.40 15.97
N VAL A 206 10.65 0.56 16.18
CA VAL A 206 10.20 1.49 15.14
C VAL A 206 10.54 2.93 15.55
N LEU A 207 11.42 3.57 14.78
CA LEU A 207 11.85 4.95 14.97
C LEU A 207 11.27 5.80 13.84
N THR A 208 10.15 6.48 14.09
CA THR A 208 9.54 7.45 13.16
C THR A 208 10.06 8.86 13.43
N ASN A 209 9.80 9.81 12.50
CA ASN A 209 10.34 11.17 12.55
C ASN A 209 11.86 11.19 12.73
N CYS A 210 12.56 10.22 12.16
CA CYS A 210 13.99 10.04 12.34
C CYS A 210 14.65 9.64 11.02
N ALA A 211 15.79 10.23 10.71
CA ALA A 211 16.56 9.92 9.52
C ALA A 211 17.96 9.45 9.88
N VAL A 212 18.53 8.56 9.07
CA VAL A 212 19.96 8.22 9.10
C VAL A 212 20.74 9.33 8.40
N THR A 213 21.74 9.90 9.07
CA THR A 213 22.55 11.01 8.57
C THR A 213 23.94 10.58 8.11
N SER A 214 24.51 9.52 8.71
CA SER A 214 25.79 8.97 8.26
C SER A 214 25.90 7.47 8.56
N PHE A 215 26.73 6.81 7.77
CA PHE A 215 27.27 5.48 8.01
C PHE A 215 28.72 5.61 8.47
N GLU A 216 29.06 4.98 9.57
CA GLU A 216 30.38 4.95 10.17
C GLU A 216 30.87 3.50 10.26
N GLU A 217 32.18 3.29 10.48
CA GLU A 217 32.75 1.94 10.61
C GLU A 217 32.38 0.98 9.47
N GLN A 218 32.45 1.48 8.21
CA GLN A 218 32.09 0.74 6.99
C GLN A 218 30.66 0.21 6.97
N GLY A 219 29.74 0.91 7.68
CA GLY A 219 28.31 0.58 7.74
C GLY A 219 27.86 -0.10 9.03
N ASN A 220 28.79 -0.48 9.92
CA ASN A 220 28.42 -1.16 11.18
C ASN A 220 27.81 -0.20 12.22
N MET A 221 27.98 1.11 12.05
CA MET A 221 27.35 2.12 12.89
C MET A 221 26.60 3.14 12.05
N LEU A 222 25.35 3.40 12.40
CA LEU A 222 24.50 4.41 11.77
C LEU A 222 24.26 5.55 12.74
N ARG A 223 24.52 6.79 12.32
CA ARG A 223 24.16 7.98 13.09
C ARG A 223 22.78 8.46 12.68
N LEU A 224 21.93 8.69 13.66
CA LEU A 224 20.60 9.24 13.48
C LEU A 224 20.60 10.78 13.59
N GLU A 225 19.55 11.41 13.06
CA GLU A 225 19.36 12.86 13.09
C GLU A 225 19.27 13.41 14.53
N ASN A 226 18.74 12.64 15.48
CA ASN A 226 18.69 12.99 16.91
C ASN A 226 20.03 12.80 17.65
N GLY A 227 21.07 12.35 16.94
CA GLY A 227 22.41 12.12 17.47
C GLY A 227 22.66 10.72 18.04
N GLU A 228 21.63 9.86 18.12
CA GLU A 228 21.78 8.47 18.52
C GLU A 228 22.60 7.66 17.52
N MET A 229 23.24 6.61 18.01
CA MET A 229 24.00 5.66 17.21
C MET A 229 23.35 4.29 17.25
N LEU A 230 23.14 3.70 16.08
CA LEU A 230 22.64 2.34 15.93
C LEU A 230 23.73 1.42 15.41
N GLU A 231 23.93 0.29 16.06
CA GLU A 231 24.74 -0.81 15.52
C GLU A 231 23.94 -1.58 14.46
N SER A 232 24.61 -1.97 13.37
CA SER A 232 23.98 -2.74 12.30
C SER A 232 24.97 -3.72 11.68
N ASP A 233 24.67 -5.00 11.74
CA ASP A 233 25.41 -6.02 10.99
C ASP A 233 24.89 -6.14 9.54
N LEU A 234 23.63 -5.76 9.32
CA LEU A 234 22.93 -5.81 8.03
C LEU A 234 21.98 -4.62 7.93
N THR A 235 22.13 -3.78 6.92
CA THR A 235 21.21 -2.67 6.64
C THR A 235 20.49 -2.87 5.32
N ILE A 236 19.15 -2.72 5.34
CA ILE A 236 18.33 -2.73 4.14
C ILE A 236 17.84 -1.31 3.84
N LEU A 237 18.16 -0.82 2.63
CA LEU A 237 17.74 0.49 2.17
C LEU A 237 16.46 0.35 1.34
N SER A 238 15.32 0.82 1.87
CA SER A 238 13.98 0.72 1.27
C SER A 238 13.22 2.05 1.26
N VAL A 239 13.92 3.16 1.02
CA VAL A 239 13.39 4.54 1.07
C VAL A 239 12.61 4.96 -0.19
N GLY A 240 12.17 4.00 -0.96
CA GLY A 240 11.35 4.18 -2.15
C GLY A 240 12.07 3.85 -3.46
N VAL A 241 11.37 4.06 -4.56
CA VAL A 241 11.84 3.76 -5.91
C VAL A 241 11.67 4.98 -6.82
N GLN A 242 12.44 5.01 -7.88
CA GLN A 242 12.31 6.00 -8.96
C GLN A 242 12.22 5.28 -10.32
N PRO A 243 11.48 5.83 -11.29
CA PRO A 243 11.42 5.28 -12.64
C PRO A 243 12.81 5.08 -13.23
N ASP A 244 13.08 3.92 -13.83
CA ASP A 244 14.32 3.70 -14.59
C ASP A 244 14.12 4.20 -16.01
N SER A 245 14.20 5.52 -16.21
CA SER A 245 13.92 6.23 -17.46
C SER A 245 15.17 6.66 -18.23
N ARG A 246 16.36 6.23 -17.81
CA ARG A 246 17.64 6.61 -18.43
C ARG A 246 17.64 6.42 -19.97
N LEU A 247 17.17 5.27 -20.44
CA LEU A 247 17.12 4.99 -21.88
C LEU A 247 16.15 5.92 -22.61
N ALA A 248 14.99 6.20 -22.01
CA ALA A 248 14.00 7.11 -22.57
C ALA A 248 14.54 8.56 -22.65
N GLU A 249 15.23 9.00 -21.61
CA GLU A 249 15.88 10.32 -21.55
C GLU A 249 16.95 10.46 -22.64
N MET A 250 17.84 9.48 -22.76
CA MET A 250 18.91 9.46 -23.79
C MET A 250 18.34 9.41 -25.21
N ALA A 251 17.18 8.79 -25.41
CA ALA A 251 16.47 8.74 -26.68
C ALA A 251 15.65 10.01 -26.97
N GLY A 252 15.68 11.02 -26.10
CA GLY A 252 14.92 12.25 -26.26
C GLY A 252 13.40 12.10 -26.08
N LEU A 253 12.94 11.02 -25.42
CA LEU A 253 11.52 10.81 -25.15
C LEU A 253 11.04 11.73 -24.03
N THR A 254 9.77 12.13 -24.09
CA THR A 254 9.18 13.05 -23.10
C THR A 254 9.07 12.38 -21.73
N LEU A 255 9.66 13.02 -20.72
CA LEU A 255 9.55 12.64 -19.31
C LEU A 255 8.62 13.58 -18.55
N GLY A 256 7.97 13.08 -17.52
CA GLY A 256 7.02 13.82 -16.69
C GLY A 256 7.32 13.74 -15.20
N LEU A 257 6.29 13.49 -14.39
CA LEU A 257 6.38 13.47 -12.94
C LEU A 257 7.57 12.62 -12.46
N ARG A 258 8.50 13.22 -11.71
CA ARG A 258 9.69 12.57 -11.12
C ARG A 258 10.50 11.72 -12.12
N GLY A 259 10.56 12.17 -13.37
CA GLY A 259 11.30 11.47 -14.41
C GLY A 259 10.58 10.26 -15.03
N GLY A 260 9.33 10.03 -14.71
CA GLY A 260 8.56 8.95 -15.34
C GLY A 260 8.29 9.21 -16.83
N ILE A 261 8.31 8.15 -17.63
CA ILE A 261 8.07 8.23 -19.09
C ILE A 261 6.61 8.64 -19.32
N VAL A 262 6.39 9.68 -20.12
CA VAL A 262 5.05 10.11 -20.53
C VAL A 262 4.57 9.21 -21.66
N VAL A 263 3.37 8.67 -21.51
CA VAL A 263 2.69 7.89 -22.52
C VAL A 263 1.28 8.43 -22.75
N ASP A 264 0.79 8.22 -23.96
CA ASP A 264 -0.59 8.52 -24.30
C ASP A 264 -1.58 7.45 -23.77
N GLU A 265 -2.84 7.55 -24.17
CA GLU A 265 -3.88 6.60 -23.80
C GLU A 265 -3.72 5.21 -24.44
N HIS A 266 -2.78 5.05 -25.39
CA HIS A 266 -2.42 3.80 -26.05
C HIS A 266 -1.06 3.24 -25.62
N TYR A 267 -0.43 3.82 -24.59
CA TYR A 267 0.92 3.49 -24.11
C TYR A 267 2.04 3.88 -25.08
N GLN A 268 1.77 4.70 -26.10
CA GLN A 268 2.80 5.27 -26.98
C GLN A 268 3.52 6.41 -26.24
N THR A 269 4.83 6.47 -26.43
CA THR A 269 5.66 7.59 -25.98
C THR A 269 5.54 8.77 -26.94
N SER A 270 6.44 9.76 -26.82
CA SER A 270 6.54 10.84 -27.83
C SER A 270 7.02 10.35 -29.21
N ASP A 271 7.55 9.12 -29.30
CA ASP A 271 7.85 8.44 -30.56
C ASP A 271 6.76 7.37 -30.83
N PRO A 272 6.10 7.37 -31.99
CA PRO A 272 4.99 6.46 -32.30
C PRO A 272 5.40 4.99 -32.46
N ALA A 273 6.70 4.69 -32.65
CA ALA A 273 7.21 3.32 -32.71
C ALA A 273 7.63 2.79 -31.33
N ILE A 274 7.63 3.64 -30.29
CA ILE A 274 8.11 3.30 -28.95
C ILE A 274 6.97 3.38 -27.95
N PHE A 275 6.73 2.29 -27.24
CA PHE A 275 5.73 2.14 -26.19
C PHE A 275 6.44 2.01 -24.84
N ALA A 276 5.75 2.34 -23.74
CA ALA A 276 6.28 2.12 -22.40
C ALA A 276 5.19 1.67 -21.41
N VAL A 277 5.58 0.82 -20.43
CA VAL A 277 4.68 0.25 -19.43
C VAL A 277 5.38 0.03 -18.09
N GLY A 278 4.60 -0.24 -17.05
CA GLY A 278 5.06 -0.62 -15.72
C GLY A 278 5.47 0.58 -14.87
N ASP A 279 6.37 0.32 -13.93
CA ASP A 279 6.77 1.29 -12.91
C ASP A 279 7.53 2.51 -13.48
N ALA A 280 7.96 2.43 -14.73
CA ALA A 280 8.69 3.51 -15.40
C ALA A 280 7.79 4.61 -15.94
N ILE A 281 6.48 4.40 -16.09
CA ILE A 281 5.58 5.34 -16.75
C ILE A 281 4.78 6.22 -15.79
N VAL A 282 4.42 7.40 -16.27
CA VAL A 282 3.40 8.24 -15.64
C VAL A 282 2.02 7.73 -16.03
N VAL A 283 1.18 7.46 -15.03
CA VAL A 283 -0.22 7.06 -15.24
C VAL A 283 -1.18 8.14 -14.74
N LYS A 284 -2.42 8.11 -15.22
CA LYS A 284 -3.50 8.95 -14.70
C LYS A 284 -4.12 8.27 -13.47
N HIS A 285 -4.13 8.95 -12.32
CA HIS A 285 -4.86 8.45 -11.15
C HIS A 285 -6.37 8.50 -11.39
N GLN A 286 -7.10 7.41 -11.16
CA GLN A 286 -8.51 7.33 -11.55
C GLN A 286 -9.43 8.28 -10.75
N ILE A 287 -9.10 8.62 -9.50
CA ILE A 287 -9.89 9.57 -8.68
C ILE A 287 -9.48 11.01 -8.97
N THR A 288 -8.23 11.36 -8.72
CA THR A 288 -7.77 12.75 -8.83
C THR A 288 -7.63 13.26 -10.26
N LYS A 289 -7.64 12.34 -11.25
CA LYS A 289 -7.38 12.60 -12.69
C LYS A 289 -6.00 13.21 -12.96
N LYS A 290 -5.14 13.33 -11.95
CA LYS A 290 -3.79 13.90 -12.04
C LYS A 290 -2.75 12.82 -12.39
N PRO A 291 -1.59 13.22 -12.94
CA PRO A 291 -0.45 12.32 -13.14
C PRO A 291 0.00 11.69 -11.82
N ALA A 292 0.32 10.40 -11.86
CA ALA A 292 0.82 9.62 -10.72
C ALA A 292 1.86 8.59 -11.17
N LEU A 293 2.70 8.15 -10.23
CA LEU A 293 3.57 6.99 -10.36
C LEU A 293 3.01 5.89 -9.47
N ILE A 294 2.69 4.75 -10.03
CA ILE A 294 2.07 3.62 -9.33
C ILE A 294 2.85 2.36 -9.67
N SER A 295 3.80 2.03 -8.80
CA SER A 295 4.72 0.91 -8.95
C SER A 295 4.13 -0.36 -8.34
N LEU A 296 3.25 -1.03 -9.09
CA LEU A 296 2.54 -2.23 -8.68
C LEU A 296 2.50 -3.27 -9.80
N ALA A 297 2.66 -4.54 -9.45
CA ALA A 297 2.73 -5.65 -10.41
C ALA A 297 1.44 -5.86 -11.22
N SER A 298 0.27 -5.73 -10.59
CA SER A 298 -1.04 -5.91 -11.26
C SER A 298 -1.26 -4.87 -12.37
N PRO A 299 -1.08 -3.55 -12.15
CA PRO A 299 -1.08 -2.56 -13.22
C PRO A 299 -0.05 -2.84 -14.31
N ALA A 300 1.20 -3.18 -13.95
CA ALA A 300 2.27 -3.45 -14.92
C ALA A 300 1.91 -4.60 -15.87
N ASN A 301 1.40 -5.72 -15.35
CA ASN A 301 0.95 -6.86 -16.15
C ASN A 301 -0.20 -6.50 -17.10
N ARG A 302 -1.21 -5.77 -16.61
CA ARG A 302 -2.32 -5.29 -17.42
C ARG A 302 -1.84 -4.36 -18.54
N GLN A 303 -0.97 -3.40 -18.20
CA GLN A 303 -0.39 -2.44 -19.15
C GLN A 303 0.41 -3.16 -20.24
N GLY A 304 1.27 -4.13 -19.88
CA GLY A 304 2.03 -4.94 -20.83
C GLY A 304 1.12 -5.65 -21.84
N ARG A 305 0.03 -6.27 -21.36
CA ARG A 305 -0.96 -6.90 -22.24
C ARG A 305 -1.65 -5.89 -23.17
N GLN A 306 -2.05 -4.72 -22.65
CA GLN A 306 -2.75 -3.69 -23.43
C GLN A 306 -1.81 -3.02 -24.43
N ALA A 307 -0.55 -2.75 -24.07
CA ALA A 307 0.46 -2.22 -24.98
C ALA A 307 0.72 -3.21 -26.13
N ALA A 308 0.82 -4.51 -25.85
CA ALA A 308 0.94 -5.53 -26.89
C ALA A 308 -0.25 -5.56 -27.85
N ASP A 309 -1.48 -5.40 -27.35
CA ASP A 309 -2.66 -5.28 -28.20
C ASP A 309 -2.53 -4.04 -29.12
N ASN A 310 -2.10 -2.87 -28.60
CA ASN A 310 -1.89 -1.66 -29.37
C ASN A 310 -0.76 -1.81 -30.42
N MET A 311 0.38 -2.38 -30.04
CA MET A 311 1.50 -2.69 -30.94
C MET A 311 1.09 -3.62 -32.08
N ALA A 312 0.11 -4.50 -31.84
CA ALA A 312 -0.45 -5.43 -32.85
C ALA A 312 -1.66 -4.83 -33.60
N GLY A 313 -1.93 -3.52 -33.50
CA GLY A 313 -3.01 -2.83 -34.20
C GLY A 313 -4.41 -3.08 -33.62
N ARG A 314 -4.51 -3.49 -32.34
CA ARG A 314 -5.77 -3.70 -31.62
C ARG A 314 -5.95 -2.63 -30.52
N PRO A 315 -6.64 -1.51 -30.77
CA PRO A 315 -6.68 -0.37 -29.84
C PRO A 315 -7.22 -0.77 -28.45
N ARG A 316 -6.46 -0.40 -27.42
CA ARG A 316 -6.81 -0.53 -26.01
C ARG A 316 -6.45 0.74 -25.27
N LEU A 317 -7.39 1.25 -24.45
CA LEU A 317 -7.20 2.48 -23.72
C LEU A 317 -6.62 2.23 -22.33
N ASN A 318 -5.63 3.02 -21.98
CA ASN A 318 -5.13 3.15 -20.61
C ASN A 318 -6.13 3.94 -19.76
N GLN A 319 -6.87 3.27 -18.92
CA GLN A 319 -7.84 3.90 -18.04
C GLN A 319 -7.24 4.46 -16.74
N GLY A 320 -5.92 4.43 -16.61
CA GLY A 320 -5.22 4.82 -15.40
C GLY A 320 -5.28 3.75 -14.30
N SER A 321 -4.98 4.16 -13.06
CA SER A 321 -4.90 3.24 -11.93
C SER A 321 -5.49 3.83 -10.65
N LEU A 322 -5.98 2.97 -9.75
CA LEU A 322 -6.44 3.31 -8.39
C LEU A 322 -5.33 3.21 -7.35
N GLY A 323 -4.28 2.43 -7.62
CA GLY A 323 -3.21 2.18 -6.65
C GLY A 323 -3.62 1.20 -5.54
N THR A 324 -4.48 0.23 -5.84
CA THR A 324 -4.88 -0.80 -4.87
C THR A 324 -3.67 -1.64 -4.45
N ALA A 325 -3.40 -1.67 -3.15
CA ALA A 325 -2.22 -2.30 -2.57
C ALA A 325 -2.54 -3.01 -1.25
N ILE A 326 -1.72 -3.99 -0.89
CA ILE A 326 -1.85 -4.78 0.33
C ILE A 326 -0.47 -5.12 0.87
N VAL A 327 -0.35 -5.20 2.18
CA VAL A 327 0.87 -5.64 2.89
C VAL A 327 0.49 -6.45 4.12
N ARG A 328 1.33 -7.43 4.45
CA ARG A 328 1.27 -8.16 5.71
C ARG A 328 2.37 -7.65 6.63
N ALA A 329 2.05 -7.53 7.92
CA ALA A 329 2.98 -7.34 9.01
C ALA A 329 2.63 -8.35 10.11
N PHE A 330 3.36 -9.44 10.21
CA PHE A 330 3.11 -10.56 11.15
C PHE A 330 1.66 -11.08 11.09
N GLY A 331 0.88 -10.82 12.15
CA GLY A 331 -0.52 -11.23 12.25
C GLY A 331 -1.51 -10.26 11.60
N GLN A 332 -1.08 -9.08 11.21
CA GLN A 332 -1.96 -8.04 10.63
C GLN A 332 -1.77 -7.90 9.12
N THR A 333 -2.87 -7.60 8.46
CA THR A 333 -2.92 -7.24 7.05
C THR A 333 -3.44 -5.82 6.92
N ALA A 334 -2.78 -5.00 6.10
CA ALA A 334 -3.24 -3.68 5.73
C ALA A 334 -3.41 -3.58 4.23
N ALA A 335 -4.54 -3.03 3.77
CA ALA A 335 -4.78 -2.80 2.35
C ALA A 335 -5.45 -1.46 2.11
N SER A 336 -5.25 -0.91 0.91
CA SER A 336 -5.85 0.37 0.52
C SER A 336 -6.18 0.41 -0.96
N THR A 337 -7.14 1.26 -1.32
CA THR A 337 -7.50 1.56 -2.71
C THR A 337 -7.96 3.01 -2.84
N GLY A 338 -7.74 3.62 -4.00
CA GLY A 338 -8.10 5.01 -4.25
C GLY A 338 -7.13 6.00 -3.58
N ILE A 339 -7.64 6.97 -2.83
CA ILE A 339 -6.85 8.04 -2.21
C ILE A 339 -6.99 8.07 -0.70
N THR A 340 -5.95 8.61 -0.03
CA THR A 340 -5.96 8.92 1.40
C THR A 340 -6.60 10.29 1.67
N GLU A 341 -6.92 10.61 2.93
CA GLU A 341 -7.37 11.94 3.33
C GLU A 341 -6.37 13.03 2.94
N ARG A 342 -5.09 12.79 3.18
CA ARG A 342 -4.01 13.71 2.79
C ARG A 342 -4.02 14.00 1.29
N GLN A 343 -4.28 12.99 0.47
CA GLN A 343 -4.38 13.15 -0.98
C GLN A 343 -5.66 13.87 -1.39
N ALA A 344 -6.78 13.61 -0.72
CA ALA A 344 -8.05 14.32 -0.93
C ALA A 344 -7.91 15.81 -0.60
N LYS A 345 -7.34 16.15 0.57
CA LYS A 345 -7.00 17.54 0.97
C LYS A 345 -6.11 18.22 -0.06
N LYS A 346 -5.03 17.58 -0.50
CA LYS A 346 -4.10 18.12 -1.51
C LYS A 346 -4.76 18.28 -2.89
N ALA A 347 -5.74 17.46 -3.20
CA ALA A 347 -6.49 17.55 -4.46
C ALA A 347 -7.57 18.64 -4.43
N GLY A 348 -7.92 19.17 -3.25
CA GLY A 348 -8.98 20.15 -3.03
C GLY A 348 -10.38 19.54 -3.14
N LEU A 349 -10.52 18.24 -2.86
CA LEU A 349 -11.81 17.55 -2.89
C LEU A 349 -12.58 17.81 -1.60
N SER A 350 -13.90 18.00 -1.71
CA SER A 350 -14.81 17.90 -0.57
C SER A 350 -14.97 16.43 -0.21
N PHE A 351 -14.71 16.06 1.03
CA PHE A 351 -14.79 14.66 1.45
C PHE A 351 -15.23 14.51 2.91
N GLN A 352 -15.77 13.35 3.19
CA GLN A 352 -16.09 12.84 4.51
C GLN A 352 -15.35 11.53 4.74
N VAL A 353 -15.08 11.24 6.01
CA VAL A 353 -14.42 10.00 6.45
C VAL A 353 -15.31 9.30 7.45
N LEU A 354 -15.29 7.98 7.41
CA LEU A 354 -15.89 7.15 8.45
C LEU A 354 -15.14 5.83 8.62
N HIS A 355 -15.28 5.25 9.80
CA HIS A 355 -14.73 3.95 10.15
C HIS A 355 -15.83 2.97 10.51
N ALA A 356 -15.69 1.73 10.05
CA ALA A 356 -16.58 0.63 10.40
C ALA A 356 -15.78 -0.54 10.95
N SER A 357 -16.03 -0.89 12.20
CA SER A 357 -15.49 -2.10 12.81
C SER A 357 -16.42 -3.28 12.60
N GLY A 358 -15.88 -4.44 12.31
CA GLY A 358 -16.62 -5.67 12.10
C GLY A 358 -15.76 -6.90 12.39
N LYS A 359 -16.24 -8.04 11.91
CA LYS A 359 -15.48 -9.30 11.92
C LYS A 359 -15.25 -9.77 10.48
N ASP A 360 -14.18 -10.54 10.29
CA ASP A 360 -13.89 -11.17 9.00
C ASP A 360 -14.98 -12.14 8.56
N HIS A 361 -15.63 -12.81 9.54
CA HIS A 361 -16.79 -13.67 9.35
C HIS A 361 -17.73 -13.60 10.57
N ALA A 362 -18.78 -14.44 10.61
CA ALA A 362 -19.80 -14.39 11.65
C ALA A 362 -19.20 -14.58 13.06
N GLY A 363 -19.39 -13.59 13.94
CA GLY A 363 -18.73 -13.54 15.26
C GLY A 363 -19.06 -14.69 16.21
N TYR A 364 -20.14 -15.43 15.95
CA TYR A 364 -20.49 -16.65 16.70
C TYR A 364 -19.81 -17.91 16.16
N TYR A 365 -19.19 -17.83 14.96
CA TYR A 365 -18.43 -18.92 14.38
C TYR A 365 -16.97 -18.87 14.89
N PRO A 366 -16.32 -20.03 15.13
CA PRO A 366 -14.97 -20.06 15.71
C PRO A 366 -13.93 -19.29 14.90
N SER A 367 -12.96 -18.71 15.60
CA SER A 367 -11.79 -17.98 15.05
C SER A 367 -12.12 -16.71 14.26
N ALA A 368 -13.26 -16.08 14.50
CA ALA A 368 -13.58 -14.78 13.95
C ALA A 368 -12.63 -13.71 14.50
N THR A 369 -12.01 -12.94 13.58
CA THR A 369 -11.06 -11.87 13.91
C THR A 369 -11.62 -10.50 13.63
N ASP A 370 -11.09 -9.50 14.33
CA ASP A 370 -11.51 -8.11 14.14
C ASP A 370 -11.02 -7.55 12.80
N LEU A 371 -11.87 -6.72 12.20
CA LEU A 371 -11.63 -6.01 10.95
C LEU A 371 -12.08 -4.56 11.10
N LEU A 372 -11.20 -3.63 10.76
CA LEU A 372 -11.48 -2.21 10.67
C LEU A 372 -11.40 -1.77 9.21
N LEU A 373 -12.45 -1.09 8.72
CA LEU A 373 -12.49 -0.45 7.42
C LEU A 373 -12.64 1.05 7.58
N LYS A 374 -11.96 1.80 6.73
CA LYS A 374 -12.09 3.24 6.56
C LYS A 374 -12.61 3.53 5.16
N LEU A 375 -13.51 4.51 5.04
CA LEU A 375 -14.04 4.99 3.77
C LEU A 375 -13.86 6.49 3.64
N ILE A 376 -13.46 6.96 2.46
CA ILE A 376 -13.33 8.37 2.09
C ILE A 376 -14.26 8.59 0.90
N PHE A 377 -15.22 9.52 1.03
CA PHE A 377 -16.27 9.72 0.03
C PHE A 377 -16.74 11.19 -0.04
N HIS A 378 -17.42 11.55 -1.12
CA HIS A 378 -18.02 12.88 -1.26
C HIS A 378 -19.25 13.03 -0.34
N PRO A 379 -19.35 14.11 0.47
CA PRO A 379 -20.37 14.24 1.52
C PRO A 379 -21.81 14.37 1.01
N GLU A 380 -22.02 14.73 -0.26
CA GLU A 380 -23.37 14.90 -0.83
C GLU A 380 -23.71 13.80 -1.85
N THR A 381 -22.76 13.51 -2.77
CA THR A 381 -23.02 12.56 -3.86
C THR A 381 -22.79 11.11 -3.47
N GLY A 382 -22.05 10.87 -2.37
CA GLY A 382 -21.65 9.54 -1.96
C GLY A 382 -20.59 8.88 -2.86
N GLU A 383 -19.98 9.62 -3.81
CA GLU A 383 -18.90 9.10 -4.66
C GLU A 383 -17.74 8.62 -3.78
N ILE A 384 -17.29 7.37 -3.98
CA ILE A 384 -16.23 6.77 -3.19
C ILE A 384 -14.88 7.18 -3.75
N TYR A 385 -14.05 7.82 -2.94
CA TYR A 385 -12.71 8.29 -3.31
C TYR A 385 -11.60 7.33 -2.91
N GLY A 386 -11.77 6.64 -1.79
CA GLY A 386 -10.77 5.72 -1.28
C GLY A 386 -11.28 4.88 -0.12
N ALA A 387 -10.56 3.81 0.13
CA ALA A 387 -10.82 2.94 1.27
C ALA A 387 -9.52 2.32 1.79
N GLN A 388 -9.50 2.02 3.09
CA GLN A 388 -8.42 1.33 3.78
C GLN A 388 -8.99 0.24 4.68
N GLY A 389 -8.23 -0.81 4.89
CA GLY A 389 -8.64 -1.90 5.77
C GLY A 389 -7.48 -2.45 6.58
N ILE A 390 -7.75 -2.79 7.84
CA ILE A 390 -6.82 -3.43 8.78
C ILE A 390 -7.51 -4.63 9.42
N GLY A 391 -6.81 -5.73 9.57
CA GLY A 391 -7.30 -6.93 10.24
C GLY A 391 -6.40 -8.13 10.02
N GLN A 392 -6.69 -9.23 10.70
CA GLN A 392 -5.92 -10.47 10.52
C GLN A 392 -6.33 -11.22 9.26
N LYS A 393 -7.63 -11.20 8.93
CA LYS A 393 -8.21 -11.93 7.79
C LYS A 393 -9.29 -11.11 7.10
N GLY A 394 -9.49 -11.37 5.80
CA GLY A 394 -10.61 -10.85 5.02
C GLY A 394 -10.53 -9.36 4.67
N VAL A 395 -9.39 -8.71 4.89
CA VAL A 395 -9.09 -7.33 4.47
C VAL A 395 -9.06 -7.24 2.95
N ASP A 396 -8.36 -8.17 2.32
CA ASP A 396 -8.23 -8.33 0.87
C ASP A 396 -9.59 -8.35 0.18
N LYS A 397 -10.49 -9.24 0.63
CA LYS A 397 -11.86 -9.36 0.11
C LYS A 397 -12.60 -8.01 0.11
N ARG A 398 -12.54 -7.27 1.23
CA ARG A 398 -13.30 -6.01 1.38
C ARG A 398 -12.71 -4.87 0.57
N ILE A 399 -11.38 -4.78 0.52
CA ILE A 399 -10.72 -3.78 -0.31
C ILE A 399 -10.91 -4.08 -1.81
N ASP A 400 -10.92 -5.34 -2.23
CA ASP A 400 -11.24 -5.71 -3.62
C ASP A 400 -12.68 -5.36 -4.00
N ILE A 401 -13.64 -5.56 -3.10
CA ILE A 401 -15.03 -5.13 -3.31
C ILE A 401 -15.09 -3.59 -3.46
N LEU A 402 -14.44 -2.84 -2.56
CA LEU A 402 -14.41 -1.38 -2.61
C LEU A 402 -13.66 -0.84 -3.84
N ALA A 403 -12.56 -1.47 -4.24
CA ALA A 403 -11.87 -1.15 -5.49
C ALA A 403 -12.75 -1.39 -6.72
N THR A 404 -13.53 -2.46 -6.69
CA THR A 404 -14.52 -2.79 -7.74
C THR A 404 -15.67 -1.78 -7.75
N ALA A 405 -16.17 -1.38 -6.58
CA ALA A 405 -17.19 -0.36 -6.43
C ALA A 405 -16.73 0.98 -7.02
N ILE A 406 -15.52 1.45 -6.64
CA ILE A 406 -14.92 2.67 -7.20
C ILE A 406 -14.79 2.56 -8.72
N LYS A 407 -14.28 1.43 -9.22
CA LYS A 407 -14.11 1.20 -10.66
C LYS A 407 -15.44 1.15 -11.41
N GLY A 408 -16.49 0.63 -10.77
CA GLY A 408 -17.84 0.56 -11.28
C GLY A 408 -18.64 1.86 -11.12
N HIS A 409 -18.04 2.90 -10.53
CA HIS A 409 -18.70 4.17 -10.20
C HIS A 409 -19.91 4.00 -9.27
N LEU A 410 -19.86 3.00 -8.41
CA LEU A 410 -20.82 2.84 -7.33
C LEU A 410 -20.56 3.91 -6.26
N THR A 411 -21.64 4.28 -5.57
CA THR A 411 -21.64 5.25 -4.47
C THR A 411 -21.81 4.54 -3.13
N VAL A 412 -21.74 5.29 -2.04
CA VAL A 412 -22.03 4.75 -0.70
C VAL A 412 -23.47 4.23 -0.59
N PHE A 413 -24.39 4.74 -1.39
CA PHE A 413 -25.79 4.30 -1.40
C PHE A 413 -25.97 2.92 -2.03
N ASP A 414 -25.05 2.51 -2.90
CA ASP A 414 -25.05 1.19 -3.54
C ASP A 414 -24.46 0.10 -2.64
N LEU A 415 -23.56 0.47 -1.69
CA LEU A 415 -22.87 -0.51 -0.85
C LEU A 415 -23.82 -1.39 -0.02
N PRO A 416 -24.92 -0.89 0.57
CA PRO A 416 -25.89 -1.72 1.29
C PRO A 416 -26.62 -2.73 0.41
N GLU A 417 -26.78 -2.41 -0.90
CA GLU A 417 -27.50 -3.23 -1.88
C GLU A 417 -26.63 -4.35 -2.47
N LEU A 418 -25.31 -4.37 -2.16
CA LEU A 418 -24.44 -5.44 -2.65
C LEU A 418 -24.81 -6.77 -1.99
N GLU A 419 -25.19 -7.74 -2.81
CA GLU A 419 -25.41 -9.12 -2.39
C GLU A 419 -24.08 -9.86 -2.31
N LEU A 420 -23.42 -9.76 -1.15
CA LEU A 420 -22.13 -10.41 -0.93
C LEU A 420 -22.30 -11.84 -0.43
N THR A 421 -21.37 -12.73 -0.81
CA THR A 421 -21.42 -14.13 -0.42
C THR A 421 -21.39 -14.30 1.10
N TYR A 422 -22.37 -15.05 1.63
CA TYR A 422 -22.50 -15.31 3.05
C TYR A 422 -22.73 -16.79 3.37
N ALA A 423 -21.93 -17.28 4.26
CA ALA A 423 -22.17 -18.37 5.18
C ALA A 423 -21.29 -18.14 6.41
N PRO A 424 -21.60 -18.68 7.60
CA PRO A 424 -20.88 -18.35 8.84
C PRO A 424 -19.34 -18.41 8.77
N PRO A 425 -18.70 -19.34 8.05
CA PRO A 425 -17.24 -19.39 7.94
C PRO A 425 -16.63 -18.33 7.01
N PHE A 426 -17.43 -17.62 6.17
CA PHE A 426 -16.94 -16.78 5.08
C PHE A 426 -17.26 -15.29 5.25
N GLY A 427 -18.23 -14.94 6.06
CA GLY A 427 -18.65 -13.57 6.24
C GLY A 427 -19.76 -13.40 7.26
N SER A 428 -20.36 -12.23 7.29
CA SER A 428 -21.55 -11.90 8.07
C SER A 428 -22.69 -11.56 7.12
N ALA A 429 -23.94 -11.78 7.54
CA ALA A 429 -25.11 -11.47 6.71
C ALA A 429 -25.20 -9.98 6.35
N LYS A 430 -24.69 -9.11 7.22
CA LYS A 430 -24.35 -7.72 6.92
C LYS A 430 -22.82 -7.63 6.90
N ASP A 431 -22.23 -7.69 5.71
CA ASP A 431 -20.79 -7.59 5.57
C ASP A 431 -20.31 -6.20 6.02
N PRO A 432 -19.09 -6.05 6.56
CA PRO A 432 -18.52 -4.74 6.89
C PRO A 432 -18.61 -3.72 5.74
N VAL A 433 -18.56 -4.14 4.47
CA VAL A 433 -18.77 -3.25 3.32
C VAL A 433 -20.22 -2.73 3.26
N ASN A 434 -21.21 -3.58 3.50
CA ASN A 434 -22.60 -3.11 3.60
C ASN A 434 -22.77 -2.13 4.76
N MET A 435 -22.10 -2.41 5.89
CA MET A 435 -22.15 -1.53 7.06
C MET A 435 -21.53 -0.15 6.80
N LEU A 436 -20.44 -0.07 6.03
CA LEU A 436 -19.89 1.23 5.57
C LEU A 436 -20.96 2.07 4.85
N GLY A 437 -21.72 1.46 3.95
CA GLY A 437 -22.81 2.13 3.23
C GLY A 437 -23.90 2.63 4.17
N TYR A 438 -24.38 1.79 5.10
CA TYR A 438 -25.39 2.21 6.09
C TYR A 438 -24.91 3.37 6.97
N ILE A 439 -23.66 3.33 7.43
CA ILE A 439 -23.09 4.40 8.23
C ILE A 439 -22.98 5.69 7.41
N ALA A 440 -22.48 5.62 6.18
CA ALA A 440 -22.38 6.76 5.27
C ALA A 440 -23.75 7.40 4.99
N MET A 441 -24.78 6.60 4.72
CA MET A 441 -26.15 7.09 4.54
C MET A 441 -26.64 7.84 5.77
N ASN A 442 -26.45 7.29 6.98
CA ASN A 442 -26.84 7.97 8.22
C ASN A 442 -26.16 9.32 8.40
N VAL A 443 -24.91 9.45 7.95
CA VAL A 443 -24.15 10.71 8.01
C VAL A 443 -24.69 11.71 6.96
N ILE A 444 -24.85 11.30 5.72
CA ILE A 444 -25.34 12.17 4.64
C ILE A 444 -26.78 12.65 4.93
N GLU A 445 -27.62 11.81 5.49
CA GLU A 445 -29.00 12.13 5.86
C GLU A 445 -29.13 12.92 7.18
N GLY A 446 -28.00 13.23 7.86
CA GLY A 446 -27.98 13.98 9.13
C GLY A 446 -28.50 13.20 10.33
N LEU A 447 -28.68 11.88 10.20
CA LEU A 447 -29.09 11.01 11.31
C LEU A 447 -27.95 10.82 12.32
N SER A 448 -26.69 10.84 11.87
CA SER A 448 -25.49 10.81 12.70
C SER A 448 -24.57 11.99 12.36
N GLU A 449 -23.98 12.59 13.36
CA GLU A 449 -22.98 13.65 13.24
C GLU A 449 -21.67 13.18 13.86
N MET A 450 -20.64 13.01 13.05
CA MET A 450 -19.38 12.42 13.48
C MET A 450 -18.29 13.47 13.68
N ILE A 451 -17.42 13.23 14.65
CA ILE A 451 -16.12 13.89 14.77
C ILE A 451 -15.00 12.84 14.62
N GLN A 452 -13.87 13.27 14.10
CA GLN A 452 -12.71 12.43 13.96
C GLN A 452 -11.85 12.44 15.23
N TRP A 453 -11.05 11.38 15.40
CA TRP A 453 -10.17 11.22 16.57
C TRP A 453 -9.27 12.44 16.83
N HIS A 454 -8.79 13.12 15.79
CA HIS A 454 -7.91 14.28 15.89
C HIS A 454 -8.64 15.57 16.27
N GLU A 455 -9.96 15.61 16.12
CA GLU A 455 -10.81 16.75 16.51
C GLU A 455 -11.20 16.68 17.99
N LEU A 456 -11.19 15.49 18.61
CA LEU A 456 -11.66 15.28 19.98
C LEU A 456 -10.98 16.18 21.01
N PRO A 457 -9.64 16.38 21.04
CA PRO A 457 -9.00 17.24 22.02
C PRO A 457 -9.48 18.71 21.95
N GLU A 458 -9.67 19.23 20.75
CA GLU A 458 -10.16 20.60 20.52
C GLU A 458 -11.63 20.76 20.96
N GLU A 459 -12.48 19.81 20.62
CA GLU A 459 -13.89 19.82 21.00
C GLU A 459 -14.06 19.75 22.54
N LEU A 460 -13.24 18.94 23.23
CA LEU A 460 -13.23 18.91 24.71
C LEU A 460 -12.69 20.21 25.31
N ALA A 461 -11.70 20.85 24.70
CA ALA A 461 -11.19 22.15 25.13
C ALA A 461 -12.23 23.27 24.98
N HIS A 462 -13.13 23.16 24.02
CA HIS A 462 -14.29 24.06 23.85
C HIS A 462 -15.46 23.78 24.83
N GLY A 463 -15.26 22.88 25.79
CA GLY A 463 -16.23 22.62 26.88
C GLY A 463 -17.24 21.53 26.61
N LYS A 464 -17.14 20.81 25.47
CA LYS A 464 -17.99 19.63 25.24
C LYS A 464 -17.62 18.51 26.19
N GLN A 465 -18.58 17.67 26.54
CA GLN A 465 -18.36 16.54 27.46
C GLN A 465 -18.34 15.21 26.70
N LEU A 466 -17.36 14.37 27.03
CA LEU A 466 -17.31 13.02 26.52
C LEU A 466 -18.18 12.10 27.39
N LEU A 467 -19.08 11.34 26.74
CA LEU A 467 -19.92 10.32 27.37
C LEU A 467 -19.51 8.94 26.85
N ASP A 468 -18.90 8.14 27.71
CA ASP A 468 -18.55 6.75 27.42
C ASP A 468 -19.73 5.83 27.72
N VAL A 469 -20.23 5.12 26.71
CA VAL A 469 -21.39 4.22 26.85
C VAL A 469 -21.01 2.73 26.87
N ARG A 470 -19.73 2.43 27.11
CA ARG A 470 -19.24 1.06 27.30
C ARG A 470 -19.75 0.46 28.61
N ASN A 471 -19.66 -0.87 28.73
CA ASN A 471 -19.90 -1.54 29.98
C ASN A 471 -18.76 -1.25 30.98
N LYS A 472 -19.03 -1.34 32.27
CA LYS A 472 -18.09 -1.01 33.34
C LYS A 472 -16.80 -1.84 33.29
N GLU A 473 -16.91 -3.09 32.90
CA GLU A 473 -15.79 -4.04 32.80
C GLU A 473 -14.80 -3.64 31.69
N GLU A 474 -15.28 -2.98 30.65
CA GLU A 474 -14.44 -2.54 29.51
C GLU A 474 -13.50 -1.40 29.91
N LEU A 475 -13.86 -0.61 30.93
CA LEU A 475 -13.03 0.49 31.43
C LEU A 475 -11.72 0.00 32.08
N GLN A 476 -11.65 -1.26 32.46
CA GLN A 476 -10.43 -1.88 32.99
C GLN A 476 -9.31 -1.96 31.94
N LYS A 477 -9.68 -1.91 30.64
CA LYS A 477 -8.72 -1.90 29.52
C LYS A 477 -8.26 -0.51 29.13
N GLY A 478 -8.67 0.51 29.87
CA GLY A 478 -8.39 1.92 29.59
C GLY A 478 -9.68 2.73 29.40
N TYR A 479 -9.61 4.03 29.68
CA TYR A 479 -10.75 4.94 29.58
C TYR A 479 -10.28 6.37 29.26
N PHE A 480 -11.18 7.18 28.74
CA PHE A 480 -10.94 8.60 28.52
C PHE A 480 -10.90 9.38 29.82
N PRO A 481 -9.90 10.21 30.08
CA PRO A 481 -9.87 11.04 31.27
C PRO A 481 -11.07 11.99 31.29
N LYS A 482 -11.69 12.17 32.47
CA LYS A 482 -12.84 13.07 32.71
C LYS A 482 -14.12 12.72 31.92
N ALA A 483 -14.20 11.59 31.25
CA ALA A 483 -15.43 11.16 30.59
C ALA A 483 -16.52 10.83 31.62
N SER A 484 -17.75 11.26 31.36
CA SER A 484 -18.93 10.74 32.03
C SER A 484 -19.18 9.30 31.56
N HIS A 485 -19.63 8.43 32.46
CA HIS A 485 -19.86 7.03 32.12
C HIS A 485 -21.29 6.60 32.43
N ILE A 486 -22.04 6.27 31.39
CA ILE A 486 -23.38 5.68 31.48
C ILE A 486 -23.47 4.56 30.45
N PRO A 487 -23.50 3.28 30.86
CA PRO A 487 -23.65 2.17 29.94
C PRO A 487 -24.89 2.32 29.06
N LEU A 488 -24.79 1.96 27.76
CA LEU A 488 -25.91 2.08 26.81
C LEU A 488 -27.20 1.43 27.34
N SER A 489 -27.10 0.30 28.05
CA SER A 489 -28.23 -0.42 28.64
C SER A 489 -28.98 0.40 29.70
N GLU A 490 -28.31 1.33 30.38
CA GLU A 490 -28.84 2.18 31.44
C GLU A 490 -29.26 3.58 30.92
N LEU A 491 -28.75 4.01 29.73
CA LEU A 491 -28.83 5.37 29.24
C LEU A 491 -30.26 5.93 29.26
N ARG A 492 -31.25 5.15 28.79
CA ARG A 492 -32.66 5.60 28.70
C ARG A 492 -33.26 5.91 30.09
N GLN A 493 -32.77 5.24 31.14
CA GLN A 493 -33.27 5.41 32.50
C GLN A 493 -32.54 6.53 33.27
N ARG A 494 -31.40 6.96 32.74
CA ARG A 494 -30.49 7.91 33.39
C ARG A 494 -30.31 9.20 32.57
N LEU A 495 -31.24 9.52 31.67
CA LEU A 495 -31.20 10.76 30.86
C LEU A 495 -31.30 12.02 31.70
N ASP A 496 -31.93 11.95 32.87
CA ASP A 496 -32.07 13.03 33.84
C ASP A 496 -30.78 13.39 34.59
N GLU A 497 -29.77 12.53 34.52
CA GLU A 497 -28.42 12.82 35.02
C GLU A 497 -27.61 13.71 34.07
N LEU A 498 -28.08 13.90 32.83
CA LEU A 498 -27.40 14.67 31.79
C LEU A 498 -28.03 16.08 31.67
N ASP A 499 -27.18 17.09 31.50
CA ASP A 499 -27.60 18.47 31.27
C ASP A 499 -27.91 18.68 29.78
N LYS A 500 -29.14 19.15 29.47
CA LYS A 500 -29.57 19.43 28.09
C LYS A 500 -28.91 20.64 27.45
N GLU A 501 -28.38 21.56 28.25
CA GLU A 501 -27.64 22.72 27.78
C GLU A 501 -26.19 22.38 27.42
N GLN A 502 -25.73 21.16 27.82
CA GLN A 502 -24.40 20.67 27.53
C GLN A 502 -24.34 19.94 26.18
N GLU A 503 -23.31 20.21 25.38
CA GLU A 503 -23.01 19.43 24.18
C GLU A 503 -22.19 18.19 24.55
N TYR A 504 -22.58 17.04 23.99
CA TYR A 504 -21.94 15.76 24.27
C TYR A 504 -21.24 15.19 23.04
N ILE A 505 -20.15 14.47 23.30
CA ILE A 505 -19.52 13.56 22.35
C ILE A 505 -19.70 12.16 22.92
N VAL A 506 -20.31 11.26 22.18
CA VAL A 506 -20.50 9.88 22.62
C VAL A 506 -19.43 8.97 22.07
N SER A 507 -18.91 8.07 22.90
CA SER A 507 -17.97 7.01 22.53
C SER A 507 -18.39 5.67 23.09
N CYS A 508 -18.05 4.61 22.37
CA CYS A 508 -18.14 3.24 22.88
C CYS A 508 -16.83 2.49 22.57
N HIS A 509 -16.88 1.17 22.37
CA HIS A 509 -15.68 0.44 21.98
C HIS A 509 -15.33 0.63 20.49
N SER A 510 -16.32 0.54 19.56
CA SER A 510 -16.07 0.41 18.12
C SER A 510 -17.12 1.09 17.22
N GLY A 511 -17.98 1.98 17.76
CA GLY A 511 -18.89 2.84 16.99
C GLY A 511 -20.38 2.48 17.06
N LEU A 512 -20.80 1.21 17.11
CA LEU A 512 -22.22 0.84 17.05
C LEU A 512 -23.02 1.33 18.29
N ARG A 513 -22.55 1.08 19.50
CA ARG A 513 -23.23 1.48 20.73
C ARG A 513 -23.30 3.00 20.88
N SER A 514 -22.24 3.71 20.48
CA SER A 514 -22.23 5.17 20.50
C SER A 514 -23.21 5.76 19.47
N TYR A 515 -23.35 5.18 18.29
CA TYR A 515 -24.40 5.56 17.34
C TYR A 515 -25.81 5.37 17.94
N LEU A 516 -26.08 4.23 18.60
CA LEU A 516 -27.36 4.02 19.27
C LEU A 516 -27.60 5.04 20.40
N ALA A 517 -26.55 5.37 21.17
CA ALA A 517 -26.61 6.41 22.19
C ALA A 517 -26.88 7.79 21.59
N GLU A 518 -26.21 8.15 20.49
CA GLU A 518 -26.45 9.39 19.74
C GLU A 518 -27.93 9.50 19.33
N ARG A 519 -28.51 8.41 18.79
CA ARG A 519 -29.92 8.40 18.39
C ARG A 519 -30.89 8.57 19.58
N ILE A 520 -30.58 7.94 20.72
CA ILE A 520 -31.39 8.10 21.96
C ILE A 520 -31.33 9.55 22.43
N LEU A 521 -30.13 10.12 22.52
CA LEU A 521 -29.91 11.47 23.02
C LEU A 521 -30.51 12.53 22.10
N LYS A 522 -30.28 12.46 20.78
CA LYS A 522 -30.88 13.40 19.80
C LYS A 522 -32.41 13.41 19.89
N GLN A 523 -33.04 12.25 20.00
CA GLN A 523 -34.50 12.15 20.13
C GLN A 523 -35.03 12.63 21.49
N ALA A 524 -34.18 12.65 22.52
CA ALA A 524 -34.47 13.25 23.84
C ALA A 524 -34.16 14.75 23.92
N GLY A 525 -33.71 15.37 22.83
CA GLY A 525 -33.46 16.80 22.71
C GLY A 525 -32.07 17.25 23.15
N PHE A 526 -31.09 16.36 23.20
CA PHE A 526 -29.69 16.69 23.47
C PHE A 526 -28.93 17.02 22.19
N THR A 527 -27.96 17.92 22.30
CA THR A 527 -26.95 18.17 21.25
C THR A 527 -25.82 17.18 21.43
N VAL A 528 -25.60 16.31 20.43
CA VAL A 528 -24.63 15.21 20.54
C VAL A 528 -24.00 14.86 19.20
N LYS A 529 -22.69 14.56 19.23
CA LYS A 529 -21.90 14.02 18.14
C LYS A 529 -21.35 12.65 18.51
N ASN A 530 -21.00 11.85 17.52
CA ASN A 530 -20.42 10.51 17.70
C ASN A 530 -18.92 10.55 17.37
N LEU A 531 -18.08 10.02 18.26
CA LEU A 531 -16.66 9.84 17.99
C LEU A 531 -16.49 8.66 17.02
N ASP A 532 -16.05 8.95 15.79
CA ASP A 532 -15.84 7.97 14.74
C ASP A 532 -14.68 7.02 15.11
N GLY A 533 -14.84 5.71 14.85
CA GLY A 533 -13.91 4.66 15.29
C GLY A 533 -13.87 4.42 16.79
N ALA A 534 -14.44 5.33 17.59
CA ALA A 534 -14.63 5.23 19.05
C ALA A 534 -13.33 4.95 19.84
N PHE A 535 -13.43 4.27 20.99
CA PHE A 535 -12.30 4.04 21.89
C PHE A 535 -11.18 3.22 21.24
N SER A 536 -11.49 2.16 20.49
CA SER A 536 -10.47 1.26 19.93
C SER A 536 -9.56 1.96 18.93
N LEU A 537 -10.11 2.84 18.09
CA LEU A 537 -9.33 3.65 17.15
C LEU A 537 -8.49 4.69 17.92
N TYR A 538 -9.11 5.41 18.87
CA TYR A 538 -8.41 6.42 19.66
C TYR A 538 -7.24 5.81 20.45
N GLN A 539 -7.45 4.64 21.06
CA GLN A 539 -6.42 3.90 21.78
C GLN A 539 -5.24 3.46 20.87
N ALA A 540 -5.51 3.18 19.60
CA ALA A 540 -4.45 2.82 18.67
C ALA A 540 -3.58 4.02 18.29
N VAL A 541 -4.17 5.23 18.20
CA VAL A 541 -3.50 6.44 17.72
C VAL A 541 -2.93 7.29 18.86
N ARG A 542 -3.65 7.40 19.99
CA ARG A 542 -3.35 8.28 21.13
C ARG A 542 -3.38 7.52 22.47
N PRO A 543 -2.62 6.42 22.60
CA PRO A 543 -2.65 5.62 23.84
C PRO A 543 -2.24 6.44 25.07
N ASP A 544 -1.32 7.38 24.93
CA ASP A 544 -0.77 8.20 26.01
C ASP A 544 -1.77 9.24 26.56
N GLU A 545 -2.84 9.52 25.83
CA GLU A 545 -3.92 10.43 26.25
C GLU A 545 -5.02 9.70 27.05
N LEU A 546 -4.92 8.40 27.21
CA LEU A 546 -5.86 7.55 27.93
C LEU A 546 -5.36 7.21 29.34
N CYS A 547 -6.32 6.94 30.24
CA CYS A 547 -6.02 6.42 31.57
C CYS A 547 -6.14 4.90 31.57
N TYR A 548 -5.19 4.24 32.25
CA TYR A 548 -5.20 2.80 32.46
C TYR A 548 -5.23 2.52 33.97
N PRO A 549 -6.19 1.71 34.47
CA PRO A 549 -6.18 1.29 35.88
C PRO A 549 -4.84 0.64 36.21
N GLN A 550 -4.28 1.01 37.35
CA GLN A 550 -3.12 0.28 37.89
C GLN A 550 -3.60 -1.11 38.24
N GLY A 551 -2.99 -2.16 37.66
CA GLY A 551 -3.27 -3.54 37.91
C GLY A 551 -2.93 -3.99 39.33
#